data_d9bfda5aee24d660b27c83d7da18b0dc
#
_entry.id   d9bfda5aee24d660b27c83d7da18b0dc
#
_cell.length_a   1.000
_cell.length_b   1.000
_cell.length_c   1.000
_cell.angle_alpha   90.00
_cell.angle_beta   90.00
_cell.angle_gamma   90.00
#
_symmetry.space_group_name_H-M   'P 1'
#
loop_
_entity.id
_entity.type
_entity.pdbx_description
1 polymer ?
#
loop_
_entity_poly.entity_id
_entity_poly.type
_entity_poly.pdbx_seq_one_letter_code
_entity_poly.pdbx_strand_id
1 'polypeptide(L)'
;AGGEYVIFADHDDSYVENAFEVMYNEISKENADFLITNYYKVYERETVKEKTVFDGENVVVNSFKDDLRLFDIGPSIWTKLFKKDFLAENNIRFLEGMLAEDLYVYVYALLKSKKTVYLDDFYSYNYSIRDVDGNKSTIHIRNKKYLESMVNGYFEVDNLLDKLNKEEFFSNIFKRHFVYWLTSLVVSDISDAEKRELVVAINPLLKKQLAISSEFDEKSYLPLIDLILAEDYDKIVEEICKIKKSRARKDKIKSFFGLR
;
A
#
# COMPACT_ATOMS: atom_id res chain seq x y z
N ALA A 1 -14.77 -4.20 -19.85
CA ALA A 1 -14.62 -2.88 -20.46
C ALA A 1 -14.40 -3.03 -21.97
N GLY A 2 -14.99 -2.11 -22.78
CA GLY A 2 -14.85 -2.12 -24.26
C GLY A 2 -13.70 -1.29 -24.80
N GLY A 3 -13.07 -0.46 -23.97
CA GLY A 3 -11.98 0.44 -24.36
C GLY A 3 -10.62 -0.24 -24.47
N GLU A 4 -9.65 0.49 -25.02
CA GLU A 4 -8.24 0.07 -25.10
C GLU A 4 -7.54 0.11 -23.74
N TYR A 5 -7.92 1.05 -22.89
CA TYR A 5 -7.39 1.21 -21.55
C TYR A 5 -8.47 0.95 -20.50
N VAL A 6 -8.04 0.54 -19.31
CA VAL A 6 -8.89 0.26 -18.15
C VAL A 6 -8.38 1.06 -16.96
N ILE A 7 -9.30 1.73 -16.27
CA ILE A 7 -9.09 2.36 -14.99
C ILE A 7 -10.14 1.86 -14.01
N PHE A 8 -9.77 1.74 -12.75
CA PHE A 8 -10.67 1.35 -11.65
C PHE A 8 -11.03 2.59 -10.84
N ALA A 9 -12.22 2.65 -10.31
CA ALA A 9 -12.67 3.79 -9.52
C ALA A 9 -13.53 3.29 -8.35
N ASP A 10 -13.31 3.88 -7.18
CA ASP A 10 -14.21 3.69 -6.05
C ASP A 10 -15.44 4.58 -6.23
N HIS A 11 -16.60 4.10 -5.78
CA HIS A 11 -17.88 4.75 -6.05
C HIS A 11 -18.12 6.05 -5.25
N ASP A 12 -17.28 6.30 -4.25
CA ASP A 12 -17.40 7.42 -3.30
C ASP A 12 -16.32 8.50 -3.49
N ASP A 13 -15.50 8.35 -4.53
CA ASP A 13 -14.40 9.22 -4.89
C ASP A 13 -14.61 9.90 -6.25
N SER A 14 -13.67 10.74 -6.69
CA SER A 14 -13.76 11.42 -7.97
C SER A 14 -12.40 11.62 -8.63
N TYR A 15 -12.40 11.73 -9.97
CA TYR A 15 -11.25 12.17 -10.73
C TYR A 15 -11.27 13.69 -10.91
N VAL A 16 -10.10 14.32 -11.05
CA VAL A 16 -10.03 15.72 -11.47
C VAL A 16 -10.47 15.86 -12.94
N GLU A 17 -10.91 17.06 -13.32
CA GLU A 17 -11.56 17.31 -14.62
C GLU A 17 -10.77 16.82 -15.83
N ASN A 18 -9.45 17.01 -15.86
CA ASN A 18 -8.59 16.64 -17.00
C ASN A 18 -7.85 15.30 -16.79
N ALA A 19 -8.20 14.52 -15.75
CA ALA A 19 -7.46 13.31 -15.39
C ALA A 19 -7.32 12.33 -16.55
N PHE A 20 -8.43 11.99 -17.18
CA PHE A 20 -8.42 10.98 -18.25
C PHE A 20 -7.69 11.46 -19.52
N GLU A 21 -7.78 12.75 -19.85
CA GLU A 21 -7.07 13.33 -20.99
C GLU A 21 -5.55 13.26 -20.78
N VAL A 22 -5.06 13.71 -19.62
CA VAL A 22 -3.63 13.68 -19.29
C VAL A 22 -3.10 12.26 -19.25
N MET A 23 -3.80 11.36 -18.54
CA MET A 23 -3.37 9.97 -18.42
C MET A 23 -3.35 9.25 -19.78
N TYR A 24 -4.37 9.48 -20.62
CA TYR A 24 -4.45 8.90 -21.97
C TYR A 24 -3.33 9.42 -22.88
N ASN A 25 -3.08 10.73 -22.87
CA ASN A 25 -2.04 11.32 -23.69
C ASN A 25 -0.65 10.80 -23.33
N GLU A 26 -0.33 10.72 -22.05
CA GLU A 26 1.00 10.26 -21.60
C GLU A 26 1.20 8.75 -21.80
N ILE A 27 0.20 7.90 -21.48
CA ILE A 27 0.33 6.46 -21.71
C ILE A 27 0.43 6.12 -23.20
N SER A 28 -0.32 6.84 -24.06
CA SER A 28 -0.32 6.63 -25.50
C SER A 28 0.98 7.12 -26.14
N LYS A 29 1.47 8.30 -25.76
CA LYS A 29 2.73 8.88 -26.21
C LYS A 29 3.91 7.93 -25.93
N GLU A 30 3.95 7.36 -24.75
CA GLU A 30 5.00 6.42 -24.33
C GLU A 30 4.75 4.99 -24.80
N ASN A 31 3.55 4.67 -25.30
CA ASN A 31 3.10 3.30 -25.58
C ASN A 31 3.34 2.36 -24.38
N ALA A 32 3.01 2.85 -23.18
CA ALA A 32 3.28 2.14 -21.95
C ALA A 32 2.23 1.06 -21.64
N ASP A 33 2.61 0.06 -20.86
CA ASP A 33 1.72 -1.01 -20.41
C ASP A 33 0.77 -0.51 -19.33
N PHE A 34 1.26 0.35 -18.43
CA PHE A 34 0.42 1.10 -17.50
C PHE A 34 1.08 2.41 -17.05
N LEU A 35 0.24 3.30 -16.55
CA LEU A 35 0.60 4.61 -16.05
C LEU A 35 0.09 4.77 -14.61
N ILE A 36 0.86 5.43 -13.79
CA ILE A 36 0.59 5.73 -12.38
C ILE A 36 0.54 7.24 -12.21
N THR A 37 -0.37 7.72 -11.38
CA THR A 37 -0.47 9.12 -10.96
C THR A 37 -0.51 9.24 -9.45
N ASN A 38 -0.49 10.47 -8.95
CA ASN A 38 -0.73 10.78 -7.56
C ASN A 38 -2.19 11.14 -7.27
N TYR A 39 -2.49 11.40 -6.00
CA TYR A 39 -3.85 11.72 -5.55
C TYR A 39 -3.88 12.75 -4.42
N TYR A 40 -5.04 13.35 -4.26
CA TYR A 40 -5.37 14.20 -3.13
C TYR A 40 -6.09 13.38 -2.06
N LYS A 41 -5.76 13.61 -0.79
CA LYS A 41 -6.58 13.21 0.36
C LYS A 41 -7.52 14.35 0.67
N VAL A 42 -8.82 14.12 0.46
CA VAL A 42 -9.87 15.12 0.64
C VAL A 42 -10.55 14.86 1.98
N TYR A 43 -10.29 15.71 2.94
CA TYR A 43 -10.95 15.74 4.24
C TYR A 43 -12.09 16.77 4.22
N GLU A 44 -12.95 16.78 5.24
CA GLU A 44 -14.05 17.73 5.37
C GLU A 44 -13.60 19.22 5.29
N ARG A 45 -12.40 19.52 5.81
CA ARG A 45 -11.91 20.89 5.94
C ARG A 45 -10.67 21.23 5.15
N GLU A 46 -10.03 20.25 4.57
CA GLU A 46 -8.78 20.45 3.83
C GLU A 46 -8.55 19.38 2.77
N THR A 47 -7.75 19.72 1.78
CA THR A 47 -7.25 18.80 0.77
C THR A 47 -5.73 18.75 0.86
N VAL A 48 -5.17 17.55 0.97
CA VAL A 48 -3.74 17.32 1.15
C VAL A 48 -3.20 16.47 0.00
N LYS A 49 -2.08 16.90 -0.59
CA LYS A 49 -1.36 16.10 -1.59
C LYS A 49 -0.71 14.89 -0.94
N GLU A 50 -0.87 13.71 -1.54
CA GLU A 50 -0.04 12.57 -1.16
C GLU A 50 1.42 12.86 -1.49
N LYS A 51 2.31 12.44 -0.60
CA LYS A 51 3.76 12.59 -0.79
C LYS A 51 4.38 11.24 -1.10
N THR A 52 5.31 11.24 -2.03
CA THR A 52 6.06 10.05 -2.41
C THR A 52 7.57 10.28 -2.28
N VAL A 53 8.33 9.22 -2.48
CA VAL A 53 9.80 9.27 -2.50
C VAL A 53 10.37 9.92 -3.77
N PHE A 54 9.51 10.27 -4.74
CA PHE A 54 9.91 10.88 -6.02
C PHE A 54 9.96 12.41 -5.97
N ASP A 55 9.34 13.02 -4.96
CA ASP A 55 9.36 14.47 -4.69
C ASP A 55 9.05 15.34 -5.93
N GLY A 56 8.05 14.92 -6.71
CA GLY A 56 7.60 15.59 -7.95
C GLY A 56 8.32 15.14 -9.22
N GLU A 57 9.21 14.16 -9.15
CA GLU A 57 9.92 13.62 -10.31
C GLU A 57 9.03 12.64 -11.11
N ASN A 58 8.73 12.99 -12.37
CA ASN A 58 8.07 12.07 -13.29
C ASN A 58 9.10 11.11 -13.90
N VAL A 59 8.75 9.82 -13.98
CA VAL A 59 9.65 8.81 -14.53
C VAL A 59 8.98 7.94 -15.58
N VAL A 60 9.79 7.53 -16.58
CA VAL A 60 9.43 6.51 -17.55
C VAL A 60 10.49 5.42 -17.51
N VAL A 61 10.08 4.20 -17.19
CA VAL A 61 10.99 3.05 -17.07
C VAL A 61 10.62 1.95 -18.05
N ASN A 62 11.62 1.26 -18.59
CA ASN A 62 11.41 0.08 -19.46
C ASN A 62 11.39 -1.23 -18.65
N SER A 63 11.71 -1.14 -17.38
CA SER A 63 11.62 -2.23 -16.42
C SER A 63 11.50 -1.65 -15.02
N PHE A 64 10.78 -2.31 -14.12
CA PHE A 64 10.77 -1.95 -12.70
C PHE A 64 12.18 -1.95 -12.07
N LYS A 65 13.14 -2.67 -12.67
CA LYS A 65 14.55 -2.72 -12.22
C LYS A 65 15.30 -1.40 -12.47
N ASP A 66 14.79 -0.56 -13.35
CA ASP A 66 15.40 0.74 -13.66
C ASP A 66 15.20 1.72 -12.49
N ASP A 67 14.09 1.55 -11.73
CA ASP A 67 13.82 2.34 -10.52
C ASP A 67 13.00 1.55 -9.49
N LEU A 68 13.68 1.00 -8.49
CA LEU A 68 13.04 0.22 -7.43
C LEU A 68 12.15 1.05 -6.50
N ARG A 69 12.24 2.41 -6.53
CA ARG A 69 11.33 3.30 -5.79
C ARG A 69 9.88 3.11 -6.20
N LEU A 70 9.62 2.52 -7.38
CA LEU A 70 8.26 2.18 -7.81
C LEU A 70 7.55 1.25 -6.82
N PHE A 71 8.26 0.38 -6.11
CA PHE A 71 7.66 -0.44 -5.05
C PHE A 71 7.24 0.36 -3.81
N ASP A 72 7.72 1.61 -3.66
CA ASP A 72 7.35 2.52 -2.57
C ASP A 72 6.09 3.35 -2.88
N ILE A 73 5.54 3.25 -4.08
CA ILE A 73 4.26 3.90 -4.43
C ILE A 73 3.11 3.12 -3.79
N GLY A 74 2.09 3.85 -3.31
CA GLY A 74 0.87 3.24 -2.79
C GLY A 74 0.20 2.31 -3.82
N PRO A 75 -0.24 1.11 -3.42
CA PRO A 75 -0.76 0.12 -4.36
C PRO A 75 -2.15 0.47 -4.92
N SER A 76 -2.81 1.49 -4.39
CA SER A 76 -4.18 1.91 -4.75
C SER A 76 -4.43 1.90 -6.25
N ILE A 77 -5.33 1.02 -6.69
CA ILE A 77 -5.53 0.72 -8.11
C ILE A 77 -6.18 1.86 -8.90
N TRP A 78 -6.91 2.73 -8.22
CA TRP A 78 -7.63 3.86 -8.82
C TRP A 78 -6.71 5.01 -9.29
N THR A 79 -5.42 5.04 -8.95
CA THR A 79 -4.44 5.95 -9.55
C THR A 79 -3.75 5.38 -10.80
N LYS A 80 -4.21 4.23 -11.30
CA LYS A 80 -3.49 3.49 -12.33
C LYS A 80 -4.34 3.27 -13.57
N LEU A 81 -3.82 3.68 -14.73
CA LEU A 81 -4.41 3.42 -16.04
C LEU A 81 -3.64 2.27 -16.69
N PHE A 82 -4.33 1.21 -17.06
CA PHE A 82 -3.74 0.01 -17.66
C PHE A 82 -4.14 -0.15 -19.12
N LYS A 83 -3.20 -0.57 -19.96
CA LYS A 83 -3.53 -1.12 -21.27
C LYS A 83 -4.30 -2.44 -21.07
N LYS A 84 -5.49 -2.54 -21.64
CA LYS A 84 -6.37 -3.70 -21.42
C LYS A 84 -5.73 -5.02 -21.83
N ASP A 85 -5.07 -5.01 -23.01
CA ASP A 85 -4.42 -6.20 -23.53
C ASP A 85 -3.25 -6.65 -22.65
N PHE A 86 -2.50 -5.71 -22.06
CA PHE A 86 -1.46 -6.03 -21.09
C PHE A 86 -1.99 -6.82 -19.89
N LEU A 87 -3.13 -6.40 -19.31
CA LEU A 87 -3.77 -7.15 -18.22
C LEU A 87 -4.20 -8.55 -18.66
N ALA A 88 -4.79 -8.65 -19.85
CA ALA A 88 -5.33 -9.90 -20.39
C ALA A 88 -4.20 -10.90 -20.75
N GLU A 89 -3.18 -10.46 -21.46
CA GLU A 89 -2.05 -11.29 -21.91
C GLU A 89 -1.22 -11.84 -20.73
N ASN A 90 -1.09 -11.05 -19.66
CA ASN A 90 -0.38 -11.47 -18.45
C ASN A 90 -1.27 -12.13 -17.41
N ASN A 91 -2.59 -12.30 -17.69
CA ASN A 91 -3.57 -12.81 -16.75
C ASN A 91 -3.54 -12.11 -15.37
N ILE A 92 -3.36 -10.78 -15.38
CA ILE A 92 -3.38 -9.96 -14.17
C ILE A 92 -4.82 -9.76 -13.74
N ARG A 93 -5.17 -10.28 -12.56
CA ARG A 93 -6.54 -10.27 -12.01
C ARG A 93 -6.51 -9.99 -10.52
N PHE A 94 -7.59 -9.42 -10.02
CA PHE A 94 -7.81 -9.33 -8.58
C PHE A 94 -8.00 -10.72 -7.97
N LEU A 95 -7.53 -10.86 -6.73
CA LEU A 95 -7.72 -12.08 -5.95
C LEU A 95 -9.11 -12.06 -5.31
N GLU A 96 -9.89 -13.10 -5.58
CA GLU A 96 -11.27 -13.17 -5.07
C GLU A 96 -11.31 -13.31 -3.55
N GLY A 97 -12.24 -12.59 -2.92
CA GLY A 97 -12.49 -12.67 -1.48
C GLY A 97 -11.47 -11.93 -0.59
N MET A 98 -10.53 -11.18 -1.17
CA MET A 98 -9.57 -10.36 -0.43
C MET A 98 -10.00 -8.90 -0.36
N LEU A 99 -9.65 -8.23 0.76
CA LEU A 99 -9.90 -6.79 0.96
C LEU A 99 -8.69 -5.90 0.63
N ALA A 100 -7.51 -6.49 0.45
CA ALA A 100 -6.24 -5.79 0.19
C ALA A 100 -5.59 -6.33 -1.10
N GLU A 101 -6.41 -6.55 -2.11
CA GLU A 101 -6.04 -7.12 -3.40
C GLU A 101 -5.22 -6.18 -4.30
N ASP A 102 -5.30 -4.88 -4.06
CA ASP A 102 -4.60 -3.85 -4.84
C ASP A 102 -3.09 -4.10 -4.90
N LEU A 103 -2.49 -4.51 -3.78
CA LEU A 103 -1.05 -4.76 -3.70
C LEU A 103 -0.63 -5.87 -4.68
N TYR A 104 -1.39 -6.96 -4.73
CA TYR A 104 -1.10 -8.08 -5.63
C TYR A 104 -1.15 -7.64 -7.11
N VAL A 105 -2.21 -6.95 -7.49
CA VAL A 105 -2.39 -6.47 -8.89
C VAL A 105 -1.28 -5.47 -9.25
N TYR A 106 -0.96 -4.54 -8.35
CA TYR A 106 0.07 -3.55 -8.57
C TYR A 106 1.47 -4.17 -8.73
N VAL A 107 1.85 -5.03 -7.81
CA VAL A 107 3.15 -5.72 -7.87
C VAL A 107 3.22 -6.60 -9.13
N TYR A 108 2.16 -7.35 -9.45
CA TYR A 108 2.14 -8.18 -10.64
C TYR A 108 2.30 -7.34 -11.91
N ALA A 109 1.61 -6.21 -12.00
CA ALA A 109 1.74 -5.30 -13.14
C ALA A 109 3.18 -4.76 -13.26
N LEU A 110 3.80 -4.30 -12.17
CA LEU A 110 5.19 -3.85 -12.17
C LEU A 110 6.15 -4.93 -12.66
N LEU A 111 6.03 -6.15 -12.14
CA LEU A 111 6.92 -7.27 -12.48
C LEU A 111 6.81 -7.71 -13.94
N LYS A 112 5.66 -7.47 -14.60
CA LYS A 112 5.38 -7.85 -15.99
C LYS A 112 5.52 -6.74 -16.99
N SER A 113 5.44 -5.49 -16.55
CA SER A 113 5.49 -4.33 -17.43
C SER A 113 6.84 -4.22 -18.16
N LYS A 114 6.76 -3.93 -19.46
CA LYS A 114 7.90 -3.58 -20.32
C LYS A 114 8.08 -2.08 -20.41
N LYS A 115 7.07 -1.28 -20.07
CA LYS A 115 7.17 0.16 -19.94
C LYS A 115 6.12 0.67 -18.97
N THR A 116 6.57 1.40 -17.95
CA THR A 116 5.73 2.05 -16.94
C THR A 116 6.00 3.54 -16.94
N VAL A 117 4.94 4.34 -16.89
CA VAL A 117 5.00 5.79 -16.69
C VAL A 117 4.52 6.11 -15.28
N TYR A 118 5.25 6.94 -14.55
CA TYR A 118 4.78 7.52 -13.30
C TYR A 118 4.85 9.04 -13.35
N LEU A 119 3.71 9.68 -13.15
CA LEU A 119 3.54 11.13 -13.10
C LEU A 119 3.38 11.54 -11.63
N ASP A 120 4.51 11.78 -10.94
CA ASP A 120 4.50 12.13 -9.52
C ASP A 120 4.00 13.55 -9.27
N ASP A 121 4.16 14.46 -10.21
CA ASP A 121 3.65 15.84 -10.14
C ASP A 121 2.17 15.98 -10.52
N PHE A 122 1.54 14.93 -11.08
CA PHE A 122 0.15 14.94 -11.51
C PHE A 122 -0.78 14.20 -10.55
N TYR A 123 -1.72 14.92 -9.98
CA TYR A 123 -2.71 14.43 -9.00
C TYR A 123 -4.05 14.22 -9.69
N SER A 124 -4.33 12.99 -10.13
CA SER A 124 -5.52 12.67 -10.93
C SER A 124 -6.78 12.40 -10.13
N TYR A 125 -6.66 12.08 -8.84
CA TYR A 125 -7.72 11.49 -8.06
C TYR A 125 -7.94 12.19 -6.73
N ASN A 126 -9.21 12.34 -6.34
CA ASN A 126 -9.65 12.89 -5.07
C ASN A 126 -10.14 11.74 -4.18
N TYR A 127 -9.29 11.28 -3.27
CA TYR A 127 -9.63 10.26 -2.29
C TYR A 127 -10.35 10.89 -1.10
N SER A 128 -11.65 10.62 -0.98
CA SER A 128 -12.53 11.18 0.05
C SER A 128 -12.36 10.45 1.38
N ILE A 129 -11.76 11.09 2.37
CA ILE A 129 -11.58 10.51 3.70
C ILE A 129 -12.71 10.96 4.62
N ARG A 130 -13.59 10.02 4.95
CA ARG A 130 -14.73 10.22 5.83
C ARG A 130 -14.47 9.61 7.19
N ASP A 131 -14.66 10.42 8.24
CA ASP A 131 -14.56 9.99 9.65
C ASP A 131 -15.86 10.36 10.39
N VAL A 132 -17.01 10.03 9.77
CA VAL A 132 -18.33 10.25 10.36
C VAL A 132 -18.88 8.92 10.86
N ASP A 133 -19.40 8.90 12.08
CA ASP A 133 -20.00 7.71 12.66
C ASP A 133 -21.08 7.11 11.75
N GLY A 134 -20.93 5.82 11.44
CA GLY A 134 -21.81 5.07 10.55
C GLY A 134 -21.41 5.10 9.05
N ASN A 135 -20.43 5.94 8.64
CA ASN A 135 -19.96 6.00 7.25
C ASN A 135 -18.43 6.24 7.16
N LYS A 136 -17.66 5.44 7.89
CA LYS A 136 -16.19 5.54 7.88
C LYS A 136 -15.60 4.94 6.61
N SER A 137 -14.59 5.62 6.04
CA SER A 137 -13.77 5.04 4.97
C SER A 137 -13.13 3.72 5.41
N THR A 138 -12.96 2.78 4.48
CA THR A 138 -12.38 1.45 4.74
C THR A 138 -11.01 1.53 5.42
N ILE A 139 -10.24 2.57 5.16
CA ILE A 139 -8.94 2.84 5.82
C ILE A 139 -9.07 2.99 7.35
N HIS A 140 -10.26 3.30 7.87
CA HIS A 140 -10.53 3.40 9.31
C HIS A 140 -11.07 2.08 9.90
N ILE A 141 -11.44 1.10 9.05
CA ILE A 141 -11.96 -0.21 9.47
C ILE A 141 -10.79 -1.18 9.63
N ARG A 142 -10.14 -1.12 10.79
CA ARG A 142 -9.00 -2.00 11.10
C ARG A 142 -9.43 -3.18 11.95
N ASN A 143 -10.40 -3.95 11.44
CA ASN A 143 -10.85 -5.18 12.08
C ASN A 143 -9.93 -6.37 11.74
N LYS A 144 -10.15 -7.51 12.41
CA LYS A 144 -9.39 -8.75 12.16
C LYS A 144 -9.39 -9.15 10.68
N LYS A 145 -10.55 -9.17 10.05
CA LYS A 145 -10.71 -9.58 8.65
C LYS A 145 -9.85 -8.74 7.69
N TYR A 146 -9.79 -7.42 7.90
CA TYR A 146 -8.96 -6.53 7.10
C TYR A 146 -7.46 -6.82 7.28
N LEU A 147 -7.00 -6.93 8.55
CA LEU A 147 -5.59 -7.21 8.86
C LEU A 147 -5.14 -8.59 8.40
N GLU A 148 -6.01 -9.60 8.50
CA GLU A 148 -5.79 -10.94 7.99
C GLU A 148 -5.72 -10.97 6.46
N SER A 149 -6.59 -10.22 5.78
CA SER A 149 -6.56 -10.08 4.33
C SER A 149 -5.25 -9.45 3.84
N MET A 150 -4.68 -8.49 4.57
CA MET A 150 -3.36 -7.94 4.25
C MET A 150 -2.25 -9.00 4.37
N VAL A 151 -2.27 -9.79 5.45
CA VAL A 151 -1.30 -10.90 5.63
C VAL A 151 -1.40 -11.90 4.49
N ASN A 152 -2.63 -12.30 4.12
CA ASN A 152 -2.85 -13.19 2.99
C ASN A 152 -2.36 -12.59 1.67
N GLY A 153 -2.58 -11.28 1.45
CA GLY A 153 -2.06 -10.55 0.30
C GLY A 153 -0.54 -10.58 0.21
N TYR A 154 0.15 -10.47 1.35
CA TYR A 154 1.62 -10.57 1.39
C TYR A 154 2.10 -11.98 1.03
N PHE A 155 1.42 -13.03 1.49
CA PHE A 155 1.73 -14.40 1.06
C PHE A 155 1.49 -14.61 -0.44
N GLU A 156 0.41 -14.05 -0.99
CA GLU A 156 0.16 -14.15 -2.43
C GLU A 156 1.19 -13.38 -3.26
N VAL A 157 1.68 -12.24 -2.77
CA VAL A 157 2.82 -11.54 -3.40
C VAL A 157 4.09 -12.36 -3.31
N ASP A 158 4.37 -12.99 -2.17
CA ASP A 158 5.52 -13.88 -2.00
C ASP A 158 5.47 -15.08 -2.98
N ASN A 159 4.33 -15.76 -3.05
CA ASN A 159 4.08 -16.85 -4.00
C ASN A 159 4.23 -16.38 -5.47
N LEU A 160 3.81 -15.14 -5.77
CA LEU A 160 3.97 -14.55 -7.10
C LEU A 160 5.45 -14.34 -7.44
N LEU A 161 6.24 -13.84 -6.49
CA LEU A 161 7.68 -13.64 -6.67
C LEU A 161 8.39 -14.98 -6.93
N ASP A 162 8.09 -16.00 -6.14
CA ASP A 162 8.63 -17.35 -6.32
C ASP A 162 8.25 -17.90 -7.71
N LYS A 163 6.99 -17.79 -8.12
CA LYS A 163 6.50 -18.22 -9.44
C LYS A 163 7.21 -17.52 -10.60
N LEU A 164 7.62 -16.28 -10.40
CA LEU A 164 8.27 -15.47 -11.44
C LEU A 164 9.81 -15.49 -11.35
N ASN A 165 10.41 -16.22 -10.40
CA ASN A 165 11.84 -16.21 -10.07
C ASN A 165 12.32 -14.77 -9.82
N LYS A 166 11.67 -14.07 -8.87
CA LYS A 166 11.89 -12.67 -8.49
C LYS A 166 12.00 -12.49 -6.96
N GLU A 167 12.35 -13.52 -6.22
CA GLU A 167 12.41 -13.56 -4.76
C GLU A 167 13.36 -12.50 -4.21
N GLU A 168 14.36 -12.11 -5.00
CA GLU A 168 15.30 -11.05 -4.64
C GLU A 168 14.66 -9.69 -4.37
N PHE A 169 13.42 -9.45 -4.86
CA PHE A 169 12.68 -8.20 -4.66
C PHE A 169 11.72 -8.25 -3.46
N PHE A 170 11.62 -9.36 -2.75
CA PHE A 170 10.72 -9.50 -1.61
C PHE A 170 10.90 -8.37 -0.58
N SER A 171 12.13 -8.07 -0.19
CA SER A 171 12.41 -7.03 0.80
C SER A 171 11.99 -5.63 0.34
N ASN A 172 12.15 -5.31 -0.95
CA ASN A 172 11.75 -4.02 -1.50
C ASN A 172 10.24 -3.77 -1.37
N ILE A 173 9.44 -4.85 -1.45
CA ILE A 173 7.99 -4.79 -1.36
C ILE A 173 7.54 -4.89 0.10
N PHE A 174 8.00 -5.92 0.81
CA PHE A 174 7.44 -6.32 2.10
C PHE A 174 7.70 -5.31 3.22
N LYS A 175 8.92 -4.76 3.35
CA LYS A 175 9.30 -3.93 4.51
C LYS A 175 8.37 -2.73 4.74
N ARG A 176 8.00 -2.00 3.69
CA ARG A 176 7.10 -0.86 3.74
C ARG A 176 5.67 -1.27 4.11
N HIS A 177 5.15 -2.28 3.43
CA HIS A 177 3.79 -2.78 3.65
C HIS A 177 3.65 -3.42 5.03
N PHE A 178 4.70 -4.08 5.51
CA PHE A 178 4.75 -4.61 6.88
C PHE A 178 4.67 -3.50 7.94
N VAL A 179 5.40 -2.39 7.77
CA VAL A 179 5.29 -1.22 8.67
C VAL A 179 3.88 -0.63 8.66
N TYR A 180 3.24 -0.56 7.50
CA TYR A 180 1.84 -0.13 7.40
C TYR A 180 0.88 -1.09 8.12
N TRP A 181 1.10 -2.40 7.97
CA TRP A 181 0.34 -3.42 8.70
C TRP A 181 0.55 -3.33 10.21
N LEU A 182 1.80 -3.19 10.70
CA LEU A 182 2.09 -2.97 12.12
C LEU A 182 1.39 -1.72 12.65
N THR A 183 1.40 -0.63 11.90
CA THR A 183 0.70 0.59 12.25
C THR A 183 -0.80 0.32 12.40
N SER A 184 -1.38 -0.41 11.47
CA SER A 184 -2.80 -0.76 11.48
C SER A 184 -3.14 -1.70 12.63
N LEU A 185 -2.28 -2.67 12.95
CA LEU A 185 -2.42 -3.56 14.12
C LEU A 185 -2.39 -2.77 15.44
N VAL A 186 -1.44 -1.85 15.60
CA VAL A 186 -1.29 -1.04 16.81
C VAL A 186 -2.51 -0.17 17.09
N VAL A 187 -3.11 0.43 16.05
CA VAL A 187 -4.27 1.32 16.24
C VAL A 187 -5.61 0.58 16.20
N SER A 188 -5.63 -0.70 15.85
CA SER A 188 -6.84 -1.51 15.83
C SER A 188 -7.44 -1.67 17.24
N ASP A 189 -8.75 -1.92 17.28
CA ASP A 189 -9.49 -2.21 18.53
C ASP A 189 -9.89 -3.69 18.63
N ILE A 190 -9.19 -4.58 17.90
CA ILE A 190 -9.38 -6.03 18.00
C ILE A 190 -8.85 -6.57 19.33
N SER A 191 -9.34 -7.75 19.71
CA SER A 191 -8.94 -8.41 20.96
C SER A 191 -7.46 -8.83 20.96
N ASP A 192 -6.91 -9.03 22.14
CA ASP A 192 -5.52 -9.47 22.31
C ASP A 192 -5.29 -10.87 21.73
N ALA A 193 -6.30 -11.75 21.77
CA ALA A 193 -6.25 -13.05 21.15
C ALA A 193 -6.14 -12.93 19.60
N GLU A 194 -6.92 -12.05 18.98
CA GLU A 194 -6.86 -11.79 17.54
C GLU A 194 -5.53 -11.16 17.14
N LYS A 195 -4.96 -10.24 17.93
CA LYS A 195 -3.63 -9.69 17.69
C LYS A 195 -2.56 -10.78 17.67
N ARG A 196 -2.63 -11.73 18.64
CA ARG A 196 -1.71 -12.88 18.71
C ARG A 196 -1.81 -13.76 17.47
N GLU A 197 -3.02 -14.11 17.03
CA GLU A 197 -3.24 -14.90 15.82
C GLU A 197 -2.62 -14.24 14.60
N LEU A 198 -2.84 -12.93 14.42
CA LEU A 198 -2.29 -12.17 13.30
C LEU A 198 -0.77 -12.08 13.32
N VAL A 199 -0.18 -11.91 14.51
CA VAL A 199 1.29 -11.89 14.67
C VAL A 199 1.89 -13.25 14.36
N VAL A 200 1.25 -14.35 14.78
CA VAL A 200 1.66 -15.71 14.41
C VAL A 200 1.61 -15.89 12.90
N ALA A 201 0.53 -15.43 12.27
CA ALA A 201 0.34 -15.56 10.82
C ALA A 201 1.39 -14.82 9.99
N ILE A 202 1.82 -13.61 10.39
CA ILE A 202 2.81 -12.80 9.65
C ILE A 202 4.26 -13.24 9.90
N ASN A 203 4.54 -13.93 11.00
CA ASN A 203 5.91 -14.25 11.46
C ASN A 203 6.79 -14.97 10.41
N PRO A 204 6.29 -15.92 9.59
CA PRO A 204 7.09 -16.53 8.53
C PRO A 204 7.64 -15.52 7.53
N LEU A 205 6.82 -14.54 7.10
CA LEU A 205 7.25 -13.49 6.16
C LEU A 205 8.23 -12.52 6.81
N LEU A 206 8.05 -12.22 8.10
CA LEU A 206 8.99 -11.40 8.86
C LEU A 206 10.35 -12.09 8.99
N LYS A 207 10.37 -13.40 9.28
CA LYS A 207 11.60 -14.20 9.30
C LYS A 207 12.30 -14.22 7.92
N LYS A 208 11.54 -14.35 6.83
CA LYS A 208 12.07 -14.24 5.45
C LYS A 208 12.67 -12.85 5.21
N GLN A 209 12.00 -11.78 5.62
CA GLN A 209 12.51 -10.41 5.50
C GLN A 209 13.86 -10.24 6.21
N LEU A 210 13.98 -10.73 7.43
CA LEU A 210 15.22 -10.57 8.22
C LEU A 210 16.38 -11.40 7.70
N ALA A 211 16.10 -12.52 7.04
CA ALA A 211 17.13 -13.28 6.33
C ALA A 211 17.72 -12.51 5.15
N ILE A 212 16.96 -11.54 4.58
CA ILE A 212 17.38 -10.69 3.46
C ILE A 212 17.97 -9.37 3.99
N SER A 213 17.24 -8.68 4.89
CA SER A 213 17.62 -7.39 5.46
C SER A 213 16.96 -7.18 6.82
N SER A 214 17.73 -6.71 7.79
CA SER A 214 17.26 -6.31 9.11
C SER A 214 16.82 -4.82 9.17
N GLU A 215 16.90 -4.09 8.06
CA GLU A 215 16.55 -2.67 8.02
C GLU A 215 15.06 -2.47 7.87
N PHE A 216 14.49 -1.65 8.75
CA PHE A 216 13.14 -1.10 8.67
C PHE A 216 13.20 0.41 8.81
N ASP A 217 12.43 1.11 8.00
CA ASP A 217 12.43 2.57 7.96
C ASP A 217 11.89 3.20 9.25
N GLU A 218 10.93 2.53 9.91
CA GLU A 218 10.31 3.02 11.15
C GLU A 218 10.91 2.36 12.39
N LYS A 219 11.98 2.97 12.91
CA LYS A 219 12.73 2.46 14.07
C LYS A 219 11.89 2.32 15.36
N SER A 220 10.77 3.04 15.48
CA SER A 220 9.91 2.94 16.66
C SER A 220 9.23 1.57 16.82
N TYR A 221 9.21 0.76 15.78
CA TYR A 221 8.66 -0.59 15.81
C TYR A 221 9.69 -1.69 16.08
N LEU A 222 10.99 -1.39 16.10
CA LEU A 222 12.03 -2.41 16.32
C LEU A 222 11.79 -3.25 17.59
N PRO A 223 11.43 -2.66 18.78
CA PRO A 223 11.14 -3.48 19.95
C PRO A 223 9.97 -4.45 19.75
N LEU A 224 8.93 -4.04 19.01
CA LEU A 224 7.80 -4.90 18.70
C LEU A 224 8.20 -6.02 17.73
N ILE A 225 9.01 -5.69 16.72
CA ILE A 225 9.55 -6.67 15.76
C ILE A 225 10.37 -7.74 16.47
N ASP A 226 11.26 -7.34 17.39
CA ASP A 226 12.07 -8.27 18.17
C ASP A 226 11.22 -9.23 19.02
N LEU A 227 10.14 -8.72 19.63
CA LEU A 227 9.19 -9.53 20.38
C LEU A 227 8.40 -10.51 19.52
N ILE A 228 8.01 -10.09 18.30
CA ILE A 228 7.34 -10.97 17.31
C ILE A 228 8.24 -12.14 16.93
N LEU A 229 9.51 -11.86 16.70
CA LEU A 229 10.51 -12.88 16.36
C LEU A 229 10.79 -13.83 17.52
N ALA A 230 10.85 -13.30 18.73
CA ALA A 230 11.03 -14.08 19.95
C ALA A 230 9.78 -14.88 20.31
N GLU A 231 8.66 -14.66 19.62
CA GLU A 231 7.34 -15.27 19.89
C GLU A 231 6.86 -15.02 21.33
N ASP A 232 7.28 -13.88 21.92
CA ASP A 232 6.88 -13.46 23.27
C ASP A 232 5.53 -12.74 23.24
N TYR A 233 4.48 -13.53 23.02
CA TYR A 233 3.13 -13.02 22.76
C TYR A 233 2.54 -12.17 23.89
N ASP A 234 2.93 -12.40 25.14
CA ASP A 234 2.45 -11.60 26.27
C ASP A 234 3.06 -10.20 26.22
N LYS A 235 4.35 -10.08 25.98
CA LYS A 235 5.01 -8.78 25.84
C LYS A 235 4.64 -8.04 24.56
N ILE A 236 4.30 -8.74 23.47
CA ILE A 236 3.80 -8.12 22.23
C ILE A 236 2.59 -7.24 22.52
N VAL A 237 1.60 -7.74 23.25
CA VAL A 237 0.38 -7.00 23.58
C VAL A 237 0.71 -5.78 24.45
N GLU A 238 1.60 -5.94 25.43
CA GLU A 238 2.06 -4.81 26.27
C GLU A 238 2.76 -3.74 25.44
N GLU A 239 3.63 -4.14 24.51
CA GLU A 239 4.37 -3.20 23.66
C GLU A 239 3.45 -2.46 22.68
N ILE A 240 2.47 -3.14 22.08
CA ILE A 240 1.41 -2.51 21.28
C ILE A 240 0.70 -1.42 22.10
N CYS A 241 0.33 -1.70 23.34
CA CYS A 241 -0.31 -0.73 24.21
C CYS A 241 0.59 0.49 24.52
N LYS A 242 1.90 0.29 24.72
CA LYS A 242 2.87 1.38 24.94
C LYS A 242 2.99 2.27 23.68
N ILE A 243 3.12 1.68 22.50
CA ILE A 243 3.20 2.41 21.24
C ILE A 243 1.91 3.21 20.99
N LYS A 244 0.73 2.59 21.19
CA LYS A 244 -0.58 3.27 21.05
C LYS A 244 -0.67 4.50 22.00
N LYS A 245 -0.28 4.37 23.26
CA LYS A 245 -0.27 5.47 24.23
C LYS A 245 0.74 6.57 23.86
N SER A 246 1.93 6.21 23.38
CA SER A 246 2.95 7.16 22.95
C SER A 246 2.48 7.99 21.74
N ARG A 247 1.85 7.35 20.75
CA ARG A 247 1.26 8.05 19.59
C ARG A 247 0.16 9.01 20.01
N ALA A 248 -0.79 8.57 20.81
CA ALA A 248 -1.88 9.42 21.30
C ALA A 248 -1.38 10.66 22.08
N ARG A 249 -0.25 10.53 22.80
CA ARG A 249 0.38 11.69 23.48
C ARG A 249 1.02 12.66 22.46
N LYS A 250 1.72 12.14 21.44
CA LYS A 250 2.33 12.97 20.38
C LYS A 250 1.25 13.72 19.61
N ASP A 251 0.14 13.07 19.27
CA ASP A 251 -0.98 13.69 18.55
C ASP A 251 -1.64 14.81 19.36
N LYS A 252 -1.84 14.59 20.68
CA LYS A 252 -2.33 15.65 21.59
C LYS A 252 -1.39 16.84 21.65
N ILE A 253 -0.07 16.60 21.72
CA ILE A 253 0.94 17.68 21.73
C ILE A 253 0.91 18.45 20.42
N LYS A 254 0.90 17.76 19.27
CA LYS A 254 0.80 18.39 17.96
C LYS A 254 -0.46 19.26 17.85
N SER A 255 -1.62 18.72 18.23
CA SER A 255 -2.89 19.45 18.25
C SER A 255 -2.86 20.68 19.14
N PHE A 256 -2.22 20.59 20.32
CA PHE A 256 -2.09 21.71 21.25
C PHE A 256 -1.22 22.85 20.69
N PHE A 257 -0.17 22.52 19.94
CA PHE A 257 0.71 23.52 19.30
C PHE A 257 0.28 23.91 17.88
N GLY A 258 -0.89 23.42 17.38
CA GLY A 258 -1.35 23.67 16.01
C GLY A 258 -0.44 23.04 14.93
N LEU A 259 0.43 22.10 15.33
CA LEU A 259 1.33 21.35 14.44
C LEU A 259 0.59 20.09 13.97
N ARG A 260 0.47 19.92 12.66
CA ARG A 260 -0.10 18.73 12.03
C ARG A 260 0.98 17.84 11.41
#